data_644ec07a9317e1e38f00cb66d4c686a3
#
_entry.id   644ec07a9317e1e38f00cb66d4c686a3
#
_cell.length_a   1.000
_cell.length_b   1.000
_cell.length_c   1.000
_cell.angle_alpha   90.00
_cell.angle_beta   90.00
_cell.angle_gamma   90.00
#
_symmetry.space_group_name_H-M   'P 1'
#
loop_
_entity.id
_entity.type
_entity.pdbx_description
1 polymer ?
#
loop_
_entity_poly.entity_id
_entity_poly.type
_entity_poly.pdbx_seq_one_letter_code
_entity_poly.pdbx_strand_id
1 'polypeptide(L)'
;MLGEPSFQTWISRSYFATFIAFASLSLGLDLATGEQRFLITVPLLSMSSQNIGTTNYVVIQADRLSNPVGPEIQFNEGSRALGRFRGGALSEDWKTAAYIAVLAACEAVGEDPRTWSVTLKNVSSAYLSEGPSASAAIAVAMVAALKRDGILPGVVMTGAVDLIGRILPVGALPEKIQGAAAGGFSTVLIPQGQTKTRDWDLSPLAEDLRVTIVEVSTLREAYERMTGKSY
;
A
#
# COMPACT_ATOMS: atom_id res chain seq x y z
N MET A 1 65.03 -9.17 -29.29
CA MET A 1 64.45 -9.01 -27.91
C MET A 1 63.02 -8.64 -28.06
N LEU A 2 62.17 -9.61 -27.80
CA LEU A 2 60.72 -9.55 -28.01
C LEU A 2 60.10 -8.97 -26.77
N GLY A 3 59.39 -7.85 -26.89
CA GLY A 3 58.56 -7.27 -25.84
C GLY A 3 57.15 -7.79 -25.91
N GLU A 4 56.69 -8.44 -24.86
CA GLU A 4 55.32 -8.92 -24.68
C GLU A 4 54.31 -7.78 -24.57
N PRO A 5 53.10 -7.90 -25.14
CA PRO A 5 52.04 -6.94 -24.92
C PRO A 5 51.28 -7.29 -23.66
N SER A 6 51.11 -6.28 -22.81
CA SER A 6 50.42 -6.28 -21.53
C SER A 6 48.92 -6.67 -21.63
N PHE A 7 48.53 -7.60 -20.79
CA PHE A 7 47.20 -8.19 -20.59
C PHE A 7 46.31 -7.24 -19.75
N GLN A 8 45.98 -6.06 -20.24
CA GLN A 8 45.09 -5.13 -19.53
C GLN A 8 44.23 -4.28 -20.44
N THR A 9 43.37 -4.88 -21.24
CA THR A 9 42.29 -4.12 -21.90
C THR A 9 41.13 -5.02 -22.35
N TRP A 10 40.63 -5.92 -21.51
CA TRP A 10 39.45 -6.76 -21.87
C TRP A 10 38.44 -6.98 -20.74
N ILE A 11 38.35 -6.06 -19.75
CA ILE A 11 37.25 -6.12 -18.74
C ILE A 11 36.65 -4.73 -18.60
N SER A 12 35.90 -4.27 -19.58
CA SER A 12 34.97 -3.15 -19.36
C SER A 12 33.98 -2.97 -20.50
N ARG A 13 33.26 -4.03 -20.89
CA ARG A 13 32.12 -3.87 -21.81
C ARG A 13 31.15 -5.07 -21.78
N SER A 14 30.71 -5.51 -20.60
CA SER A 14 29.68 -6.56 -20.54
C SER A 14 28.84 -6.57 -19.25
N TYR A 15 28.70 -5.43 -18.58
CA TYR A 15 27.78 -5.32 -17.41
C TYR A 15 26.75 -4.20 -17.54
N PHE A 16 26.32 -3.87 -18.77
CA PHE A 16 25.30 -2.84 -18.99
C PHE A 16 24.17 -3.32 -19.90
N ALA A 17 23.74 -4.57 -19.76
CA ALA A 17 22.60 -5.05 -20.55
C ALA A 17 21.84 -6.20 -19.86
N THR A 18 21.52 -6.09 -18.55
CA THR A 18 20.60 -7.05 -17.92
C THR A 18 19.79 -6.40 -16.79
N PHE A 19 19.36 -5.17 -16.98
CA PHE A 19 18.48 -4.48 -16.01
C PHE A 19 17.30 -3.78 -16.71
N ILE A 20 16.72 -4.41 -17.74
CA ILE A 20 15.43 -3.99 -18.31
C ILE A 20 14.73 -5.26 -18.75
N ALA A 21 13.87 -5.81 -17.93
CA ALA A 21 12.70 -6.61 -18.27
C ALA A 21 12.10 -7.31 -17.03
N PHE A 22 11.80 -6.58 -15.96
CA PHE A 22 10.72 -6.95 -15.07
C PHE A 22 9.62 -5.89 -15.17
N ALA A 23 9.31 -5.51 -16.40
CA ALA A 23 8.07 -4.83 -16.71
C ALA A 23 6.99 -5.91 -16.81
N SER A 24 6.12 -5.96 -15.82
CA SER A 24 4.70 -6.32 -15.90
C SER A 24 4.36 -7.36 -16.99
N LEU A 25 4.74 -8.61 -16.80
CA LEU A 25 3.98 -9.70 -17.36
C LEU A 25 2.88 -10.04 -16.35
N SER A 26 1.81 -9.25 -16.33
CA SER A 26 0.51 -9.69 -15.87
C SER A 26 0.03 -10.73 -16.89
N LEU A 27 0.66 -11.89 -16.91
CA LEU A 27 0.10 -13.07 -17.51
C LEU A 27 -1.14 -13.39 -16.68
N GLY A 28 -2.30 -12.93 -17.17
CA GLY A 28 -3.56 -13.55 -16.86
C GLY A 28 -3.43 -15.02 -17.22
N LEU A 29 -3.04 -15.85 -16.26
CA LEU A 29 -3.29 -17.27 -16.31
C LEU A 29 -4.81 -17.40 -16.18
N ASP A 30 -5.51 -17.28 -17.30
CA ASP A 30 -6.83 -17.86 -17.50
C ASP A 30 -6.65 -19.39 -17.37
N LEU A 31 -6.59 -19.86 -16.14
CA LEU A 31 -6.86 -21.25 -15.84
C LEU A 31 -8.35 -21.48 -16.16
N ALA A 32 -8.65 -22.55 -16.85
CA ALA A 32 -9.94 -22.95 -17.41
C ALA A 32 -11.10 -23.13 -16.39
N THR A 33 -11.07 -22.43 -15.26
CA THR A 33 -12.09 -22.42 -14.20
C THR A 33 -12.75 -21.06 -13.98
N GLY A 34 -12.43 -20.02 -14.78
CA GLY A 34 -13.11 -18.73 -14.67
C GLY A 34 -12.88 -17.97 -13.34
N GLU A 35 -11.94 -18.37 -12.53
CA GLU A 35 -11.59 -17.69 -11.26
C GLU A 35 -10.83 -16.40 -11.57
N GLN A 36 -11.50 -15.26 -11.35
CA GLN A 36 -10.80 -13.96 -11.40
C GLN A 36 -10.03 -13.76 -10.10
N ARG A 37 -8.72 -13.64 -10.21
CA ARG A 37 -7.81 -13.33 -9.11
C ARG A 37 -7.10 -12.02 -9.37
N PHE A 38 -7.08 -11.16 -8.37
CA PHE A 38 -6.35 -9.90 -8.37
C PHE A 38 -5.34 -9.90 -7.23
N LEU A 39 -4.16 -9.37 -7.51
CA LEU A 39 -3.10 -9.20 -6.52
C LEU A 39 -2.56 -7.77 -6.62
N ILE A 40 -2.55 -7.06 -5.49
CA ILE A 40 -2.02 -5.70 -5.42
C ILE A 40 -1.25 -5.49 -4.11
N THR A 41 -0.26 -4.61 -4.16
CA THR A 41 0.48 -4.18 -2.97
C THR A 41 0.33 -2.67 -2.81
N VAL A 42 0.02 -2.23 -1.61
CA VAL A 42 -0.10 -0.81 -1.29
C VAL A 42 0.83 -0.43 -0.13
N PRO A 43 1.59 0.68 -0.26
CA PRO A 43 2.33 1.24 0.86
C PRO A 43 1.38 1.98 1.80
N LEU A 44 1.66 1.93 3.08
CA LEU A 44 0.95 2.65 4.12
C LEU A 44 1.91 3.14 5.22
N LEU A 45 1.45 4.10 6.00
CA LEU A 45 2.22 4.68 7.08
C LEU A 45 1.73 4.20 8.43
N SER A 46 2.66 3.87 9.29
CA SER A 46 2.40 3.51 10.68
C SER A 46 3.40 4.16 11.61
N MET A 47 3.17 4.00 12.90
CA MET A 47 4.09 4.43 13.95
C MET A 47 4.51 3.22 14.77
N SER A 48 5.79 3.12 15.09
CA SER A 48 6.31 2.11 16.00
C SER A 48 6.02 2.46 17.46
N SER A 49 6.19 1.49 18.36
CA SER A 49 6.09 1.72 19.81
C SER A 49 7.13 2.69 20.37
N GLN A 50 8.13 3.06 19.58
CA GLN A 50 9.15 4.06 19.93
C GLN A 50 8.83 5.44 19.36
N ASN A 51 7.61 5.68 18.91
CA ASN A 51 7.17 6.91 18.24
C ASN A 51 7.95 7.25 16.97
N ILE A 52 8.43 6.23 16.25
CA ILE A 52 9.12 6.40 14.98
C ILE A 52 8.13 6.04 13.87
N GLY A 53 7.95 6.96 12.93
CA GLY A 53 7.16 6.72 11.73
C GLY A 53 7.85 5.71 10.83
N THR A 54 7.07 4.79 10.28
CA THR A 54 7.56 3.72 9.40
C THR A 54 6.64 3.53 8.21
N THR A 55 7.22 3.05 7.11
CA THR A 55 6.46 2.60 5.95
C THR A 55 6.31 1.09 6.00
N ASN A 56 5.10 0.61 5.84
CA ASN A 56 4.75 -0.79 5.75
C ASN A 56 3.97 -1.04 4.44
N TYR A 57 3.65 -2.30 4.18
CA TYR A 57 2.93 -2.68 2.98
C TYR A 57 1.80 -3.63 3.33
N VAL A 58 0.68 -3.52 2.62
CA VAL A 58 -0.36 -4.54 2.62
C VAL A 58 -0.43 -5.15 1.23
N VAL A 59 -0.34 -6.47 1.18
CA VAL A 59 -0.62 -7.25 -0.02
C VAL A 59 -2.07 -7.72 0.07
N ILE A 60 -2.84 -7.40 -0.94
CA ILE A 60 -4.25 -7.78 -1.06
C ILE A 60 -4.37 -8.76 -2.22
N GLN A 61 -4.93 -9.93 -1.94
CA GLN A 61 -5.40 -10.87 -2.93
C GLN A 61 -6.94 -10.88 -2.88
N ALA A 62 -7.58 -10.64 -4.00
CA ALA A 62 -9.02 -10.71 -4.14
C ALA A 62 -9.38 -11.79 -5.18
N ASP A 63 -10.12 -12.79 -4.75
CA ASP A 63 -10.59 -13.89 -5.56
C ASP A 63 -12.11 -13.81 -5.70
N ARG A 64 -12.62 -13.94 -6.93
CA ARG A 64 -14.07 -13.93 -7.15
C ARG A 64 -14.68 -15.28 -6.77
N LEU A 65 -15.69 -15.25 -5.92
CA LEU A 65 -16.43 -16.43 -5.51
C LEU A 65 -17.44 -16.84 -6.57
N SER A 66 -17.61 -18.14 -6.77
CA SER A 66 -18.63 -18.69 -7.67
C SER A 66 -20.06 -18.42 -7.18
N ASN A 67 -20.26 -18.31 -5.85
CA ASN A 67 -21.52 -17.99 -5.21
C ASN A 67 -21.36 -16.77 -4.30
N PRO A 68 -22.36 -15.88 -4.21
CA PRO A 68 -22.29 -14.67 -3.39
C PRO A 68 -22.58 -14.98 -1.91
N VAL A 69 -21.64 -15.63 -1.25
CA VAL A 69 -21.71 -16.03 0.18
C VAL A 69 -20.81 -15.17 1.07
N GLY A 70 -19.91 -14.35 0.46
CA GLY A 70 -18.96 -13.49 1.15
C GLY A 70 -19.53 -12.16 1.67
N PRO A 71 -18.71 -11.12 1.90
CA PRO A 71 -17.25 -11.19 1.69
C PRO A 71 -16.58 -12.13 2.69
N GLU A 72 -15.72 -13.00 2.17
CA GLU A 72 -14.81 -13.77 3.01
C GLU A 72 -13.52 -12.95 3.18
N ILE A 73 -13.21 -12.50 4.39
CA ILE A 73 -12.00 -11.74 4.62
C ILE A 73 -11.07 -12.53 5.52
N GLN A 74 -9.88 -12.82 5.01
CA GLN A 74 -8.84 -13.56 5.68
C GLN A 74 -7.66 -12.64 5.97
N PHE A 75 -7.16 -12.71 7.21
CA PHE A 75 -5.97 -11.99 7.64
C PHE A 75 -4.80 -12.95 7.75
N ASN A 76 -3.79 -12.75 6.90
CA ASN A 76 -2.56 -13.52 6.99
C ASN A 76 -1.63 -12.85 8.00
N GLU A 77 -1.73 -13.27 9.24
CA GLU A 77 -0.85 -12.86 10.33
C GLU A 77 0.46 -13.65 10.27
N GLY A 78 1.59 -12.97 10.44
CA GLY A 78 2.89 -13.61 10.35
C GLY A 78 3.10 -14.63 11.46
N SER A 79 3.68 -15.76 11.09
CA SER A 79 4.10 -16.80 12.04
C SER A 79 5.52 -16.54 12.55
N ARG A 80 5.73 -16.62 13.86
CA ARG A 80 7.06 -16.60 14.51
C ARG A 80 7.96 -17.77 14.14
N ALA A 81 7.37 -18.85 13.59
CA ALA A 81 8.08 -20.14 13.42
C ALA A 81 9.21 -20.11 12.38
N LEU A 82 9.28 -19.12 11.50
CA LEU A 82 10.23 -19.07 10.40
C LEU A 82 11.28 -17.94 10.47
N GLY A 83 11.48 -17.33 11.62
CA GLY A 83 12.67 -16.53 11.98
C GLY A 83 12.97 -15.27 11.14
N ARG A 84 12.45 -15.12 9.95
CA ARG A 84 12.75 -14.02 9.03
C ARG A 84 11.54 -13.33 8.38
N PHE A 85 10.36 -13.91 8.42
CA PHE A 85 9.14 -13.27 7.93
C PHE A 85 8.34 -12.71 9.11
N ARG A 86 8.55 -11.45 9.36
CA ARG A 86 7.85 -10.69 10.39
C ARG A 86 6.57 -10.12 9.79
N GLY A 87 5.47 -10.83 9.88
CA GLY A 87 4.16 -10.20 9.93
C GLY A 87 3.77 -10.20 11.39
N GLY A 88 3.45 -9.06 11.97
CA GLY A 88 2.94 -8.99 13.33
C GLY A 88 1.49 -9.44 13.42
N ALA A 89 1.02 -9.63 14.64
CA ALA A 89 -0.40 -9.75 14.92
C ALA A 89 -1.15 -8.48 14.48
N LEU A 90 -2.42 -8.63 14.19
CA LEU A 90 -3.34 -7.54 13.85
C LEU A 90 -4.36 -7.38 14.98
N SER A 91 -4.54 -6.15 15.44
CA SER A 91 -5.58 -5.85 16.43
C SER A 91 -6.98 -5.94 15.83
N GLU A 92 -8.00 -6.09 16.67
CA GLU A 92 -9.38 -6.20 16.21
C GLU A 92 -9.89 -4.92 15.55
N ASP A 93 -9.42 -3.76 16.00
CA ASP A 93 -9.75 -2.48 15.38
C ASP A 93 -9.10 -2.33 13.98
N TRP A 94 -7.88 -2.83 13.80
CA TRP A 94 -7.25 -2.89 12.47
C TRP A 94 -8.04 -3.82 11.53
N LYS A 95 -8.42 -5.01 11.99
CA LYS A 95 -9.21 -5.98 11.20
C LYS A 95 -10.58 -5.43 10.84
N THR A 96 -11.26 -4.80 11.80
CA THR A 96 -12.55 -4.15 11.57
C THR A 96 -12.44 -3.02 10.54
N ALA A 97 -11.41 -2.18 10.65
CA ALA A 97 -11.20 -1.10 9.70
C ALA A 97 -10.85 -1.62 8.29
N ALA A 98 -10.09 -2.71 8.19
CA ALA A 98 -9.81 -3.36 6.92
C ALA A 98 -11.07 -3.99 6.29
N TYR A 99 -11.96 -4.57 7.10
CA TYR A 99 -13.27 -5.05 6.65
C TYR A 99 -14.12 -3.91 6.07
N ILE A 100 -14.20 -2.78 6.78
CA ILE A 100 -14.90 -1.57 6.31
C ILE A 100 -14.30 -1.07 4.99
N ALA A 101 -12.98 -1.09 4.86
CA ALA A 101 -12.28 -0.69 3.64
C ALA A 101 -12.67 -1.53 2.42
N VAL A 102 -12.80 -2.85 2.58
CA VAL A 102 -13.24 -3.75 1.51
C VAL A 102 -14.67 -3.45 1.10
N LEU A 103 -15.58 -3.24 2.07
CA LEU A 103 -16.97 -2.88 1.77
C LEU A 103 -17.07 -1.53 1.05
N ALA A 104 -16.37 -0.50 1.54
CA ALA A 104 -16.37 0.82 0.93
C ALA A 104 -15.81 0.80 -0.50
N ALA A 105 -14.78 -0.03 -0.74
CA ALA A 105 -14.21 -0.19 -2.08
C ALA A 105 -15.18 -0.87 -3.05
N CYS A 106 -15.87 -1.92 -2.63
CA CYS A 106 -16.89 -2.59 -3.45
C CYS A 106 -18.04 -1.63 -3.78
N GLU A 107 -18.58 -0.92 -2.79
CA GLU A 107 -19.64 0.08 -2.98
C GLU A 107 -19.21 1.17 -3.98
N ALA A 108 -17.99 1.68 -3.85
CA ALA A 108 -17.46 2.75 -4.70
C ALA A 108 -17.42 2.39 -6.19
N VAL A 109 -17.29 1.11 -6.55
CA VAL A 109 -17.21 0.64 -7.93
C VAL A 109 -18.44 -0.17 -8.37
N GLY A 110 -19.48 -0.28 -7.51
CA GLY A 110 -20.71 -1.00 -7.81
C GLY A 110 -20.55 -2.53 -7.84
N GLU A 111 -19.58 -3.08 -7.12
CA GLU A 111 -19.39 -4.52 -6.97
C GLU A 111 -20.15 -5.05 -5.74
N ASP A 112 -20.74 -6.24 -5.86
CA ASP A 112 -21.35 -6.91 -4.72
C ASP A 112 -20.25 -7.52 -3.83
N PRO A 113 -20.06 -7.03 -2.59
CA PRO A 113 -18.99 -7.54 -1.72
C PRO A 113 -19.13 -9.04 -1.42
N ARG A 114 -20.34 -9.59 -1.48
CA ARG A 114 -20.58 -11.03 -1.22
C ARG A 114 -19.94 -11.94 -2.27
N THR A 115 -19.53 -11.40 -3.41
CA THR A 115 -18.87 -12.15 -4.48
C THR A 115 -17.35 -12.22 -4.35
N TRP A 116 -16.77 -11.74 -3.24
CA TRP A 116 -15.33 -11.66 -3.08
C TRP A 116 -14.82 -12.41 -1.85
N SER A 117 -13.74 -13.16 -2.04
CA SER A 117 -12.84 -13.63 -0.99
C SER A 117 -11.57 -12.79 -1.01
N VAL A 118 -11.25 -12.13 0.10
CA VAL A 118 -10.15 -11.16 0.18
C VAL A 118 -9.17 -11.60 1.25
N THR A 119 -7.93 -11.86 0.85
CA THR A 119 -6.82 -12.14 1.77
C THR A 119 -5.96 -10.89 1.92
N LEU A 120 -5.79 -10.42 3.14
CA LEU A 120 -4.96 -9.27 3.50
C LEU A 120 -3.72 -9.75 4.25
N LYS A 121 -2.53 -9.47 3.69
CA LYS A 121 -1.26 -9.74 4.34
C LYS A 121 -0.57 -8.44 4.68
N ASN A 122 -0.48 -8.13 5.98
CA ASN A 122 0.30 -7.01 6.47
C ASN A 122 1.79 -7.37 6.49
N VAL A 123 2.60 -6.63 5.75
CA VAL A 123 4.06 -6.77 5.70
C VAL A 123 4.66 -5.65 6.53
N SER A 124 4.86 -5.92 7.81
CA SER A 124 5.36 -4.97 8.80
C SER A 124 6.49 -5.57 9.61
N SER A 125 7.42 -4.73 10.07
CA SER A 125 8.43 -5.10 11.07
C SER A 125 7.88 -5.04 12.51
N ALA A 126 6.71 -4.43 12.71
CA ALA A 126 6.07 -4.33 14.02
C ALA A 126 5.57 -5.68 14.50
N TYR A 127 5.60 -5.87 15.83
CA TYR A 127 5.03 -7.06 16.48
C TYR A 127 3.51 -7.10 16.41
N LEU A 128 2.89 -5.94 16.54
CA LEU A 128 1.45 -5.72 16.47
C LEU A 128 1.18 -4.50 15.60
N SER A 129 0.22 -4.58 14.70
CA SER A 129 -0.31 -3.46 13.94
C SER A 129 -1.70 -3.12 14.46
N GLU A 130 -1.90 -1.86 14.80
CA GLU A 130 -3.10 -1.36 15.48
C GLU A 130 -3.67 -0.14 14.76
N GLY A 131 -4.93 0.14 15.05
CA GLY A 131 -5.62 1.35 14.64
C GLY A 131 -6.15 1.31 13.20
N PRO A 132 -7.13 2.17 12.89
CA PRO A 132 -7.83 2.20 11.61
C PRO A 132 -7.06 2.92 10.50
N SER A 133 -5.91 3.53 10.78
CA SER A 133 -5.24 4.49 9.88
C SER A 133 -4.67 3.90 8.59
N ALA A 134 -4.70 2.58 8.42
CA ALA A 134 -4.34 1.87 7.20
C ALA A 134 -5.53 1.69 6.24
N SER A 135 -6.77 1.83 6.73
CA SER A 135 -7.97 1.38 5.99
C SER A 135 -8.23 2.20 4.72
N ALA A 136 -7.87 3.48 4.68
CA ALA A 136 -8.01 4.27 3.46
C ALA A 136 -7.08 3.76 2.34
N ALA A 137 -5.83 3.43 2.65
CA ALA A 137 -4.90 2.84 1.68
C ALA A 137 -5.36 1.45 1.22
N ILE A 138 -5.92 0.63 2.13
CA ILE A 138 -6.50 -0.67 1.81
C ILE A 138 -7.69 -0.51 0.86
N ALA A 139 -8.60 0.46 1.12
CA ALA A 139 -9.73 0.72 0.25
C ALA A 139 -9.30 1.16 -1.15
N VAL A 140 -8.33 2.08 -1.26
CA VAL A 140 -7.75 2.49 -2.55
C VAL A 140 -7.18 1.30 -3.30
N ALA A 141 -6.42 0.45 -2.62
CA ALA A 141 -5.82 -0.74 -3.24
C ALA A 141 -6.88 -1.75 -3.68
N MET A 142 -7.94 -1.94 -2.90
CA MET A 142 -9.04 -2.82 -3.29
C MET A 142 -9.75 -2.29 -4.53
N VAL A 143 -10.07 -0.98 -4.61
CA VAL A 143 -10.60 -0.35 -5.83
C VAL A 143 -9.64 -0.58 -7.00
N ALA A 144 -8.35 -0.34 -6.81
CA ALA A 144 -7.34 -0.51 -7.85
C ALA A 144 -7.26 -1.97 -8.35
N ALA A 145 -7.35 -2.94 -7.44
CA ALA A 145 -7.42 -4.36 -7.80
C ALA A 145 -8.64 -4.65 -8.68
N LEU A 146 -9.83 -4.20 -8.25
CA LEU A 146 -11.09 -4.40 -8.98
C LEU A 146 -11.09 -3.72 -10.36
N LYS A 147 -10.43 -2.56 -10.47
CA LYS A 147 -10.27 -1.80 -11.73
C LYS A 147 -9.07 -2.25 -12.56
N ARG A 148 -8.20 -3.13 -12.04
CA ARG A 148 -6.95 -3.58 -12.65
C ARG A 148 -5.94 -2.45 -12.86
N ASP A 149 -5.94 -1.48 -11.97
CA ASP A 149 -5.00 -0.36 -11.98
C ASP A 149 -3.86 -0.59 -10.99
N GLY A 150 -2.71 0.04 -11.25
CA GLY A 150 -1.55 0.00 -10.35
C GLY A 150 -1.48 1.20 -9.43
N ILE A 151 -0.79 1.05 -8.30
CA ILE A 151 -0.44 2.17 -7.42
C ILE A 151 0.80 2.88 -7.98
N LEU A 152 0.76 4.20 -8.08
CA LEU A 152 1.87 5.02 -8.55
C LEU A 152 3.07 4.91 -7.59
N PRO A 153 4.30 4.82 -8.13
CA PRO A 153 5.49 4.85 -7.30
C PRO A 153 5.67 6.23 -6.64
N GLY A 154 6.26 6.24 -5.44
CA GLY A 154 6.55 7.49 -4.70
C GLY A 154 5.35 8.13 -4.01
N VAL A 155 4.17 7.52 -4.07
CA VAL A 155 2.96 7.97 -3.38
C VAL A 155 2.63 7.00 -2.24
N VAL A 156 2.33 7.53 -1.07
CA VAL A 156 1.89 6.76 0.10
C VAL A 156 0.75 7.48 0.80
N MET A 157 -0.05 6.75 1.55
CA MET A 157 -1.23 7.29 2.21
C MET A 157 -1.33 6.85 3.68
N THR A 158 -1.92 7.71 4.50
CA THR A 158 -2.51 7.36 5.79
C THR A 158 -3.89 8.00 5.92
N GLY A 159 -4.80 7.30 6.55
CA GLY A 159 -6.19 7.74 6.74
C GLY A 159 -7.05 6.56 7.14
N ALA A 160 -8.14 6.81 7.86
CA ALA A 160 -9.22 5.85 8.02
C ALA A 160 -10.29 6.10 6.95
N VAL A 161 -11.08 5.09 6.63
CA VAL A 161 -12.21 5.22 5.69
C VAL A 161 -13.47 4.71 6.34
N ASP A 162 -14.61 5.36 6.07
CA ASP A 162 -15.93 4.86 6.44
C ASP A 162 -16.63 4.15 5.27
N LEU A 163 -17.80 3.56 5.55
CA LEU A 163 -18.55 2.77 4.58
C LEU A 163 -19.02 3.55 3.35
N ILE A 164 -19.12 4.87 3.44
CA ILE A 164 -19.50 5.73 2.30
C ILE A 164 -18.31 6.36 1.60
N GLY A 165 -17.09 5.91 1.93
CA GLY A 165 -15.86 6.33 1.27
C GLY A 165 -15.33 7.70 1.71
N ARG A 166 -15.71 8.24 2.88
CA ARG A 166 -15.09 9.44 3.43
C ARG A 166 -13.77 9.08 4.08
N ILE A 167 -12.76 9.91 3.86
CA ILE A 167 -11.46 9.78 4.51
C ILE A 167 -11.50 10.51 5.85
N LEU A 168 -11.20 9.79 6.91
CA LEU A 168 -11.33 10.26 8.29
C LEU A 168 -9.97 10.57 8.91
N PRO A 169 -9.91 11.54 9.86
CA PRO A 169 -8.71 11.96 10.53
C PRO A 169 -7.99 10.82 11.26
N VAL A 170 -6.66 10.96 11.35
CA VAL A 170 -5.77 10.02 12.05
C VAL A 170 -4.72 10.75 12.87
N GLY A 171 -4.09 10.06 13.80
CA GLY A 171 -3.03 10.61 14.65
C GLY A 171 -1.63 10.40 14.12
N ALA A 172 -0.65 10.99 14.82
CA ALA A 172 0.79 10.81 14.61
C ALA A 172 1.25 11.19 13.19
N LEU A 173 0.68 12.24 12.60
CA LEU A 173 1.04 12.64 11.24
C LEU A 173 2.47 13.15 11.11
N PRO A 174 3.05 13.93 12.05
CA PRO A 174 4.44 14.34 11.95
C PRO A 174 5.41 13.15 11.82
N GLU A 175 5.25 12.13 12.66
CA GLU A 175 6.07 10.93 12.65
C GLU A 175 5.86 10.11 11.38
N LYS A 176 4.62 9.98 10.93
CA LYS A 176 4.28 9.27 9.70
C LYS A 176 4.88 9.93 8.47
N ILE A 177 4.92 11.26 8.38
CA ILE A 177 5.55 11.99 7.28
C ILE A 177 7.07 11.79 7.29
N GLN A 178 7.69 11.80 8.48
CA GLN A 178 9.11 11.44 8.61
C GLN A 178 9.37 10.02 8.12
N GLY A 179 8.49 9.07 8.49
CA GLY A 179 8.56 7.69 8.02
C GLY A 179 8.38 7.55 6.51
N ALA A 180 7.51 8.36 5.91
CA ALA A 180 7.33 8.41 4.45
C ALA A 180 8.60 8.90 3.75
N ALA A 181 9.18 9.99 4.20
CA ALA A 181 10.44 10.54 3.66
C ALA A 181 11.59 9.54 3.78
N ALA A 182 11.74 8.91 4.95
CA ALA A 182 12.75 7.87 5.17
C ALA A 182 12.52 6.64 4.28
N GLY A 183 11.27 6.33 3.93
CA GLY A 183 10.88 5.27 2.98
C GLY A 183 11.05 5.66 1.50
N GLY A 184 11.49 6.88 1.19
CA GLY A 184 11.70 7.35 -0.18
C GLY A 184 10.42 7.81 -0.89
N PHE A 185 9.34 8.08 -0.16
CA PHE A 185 8.11 8.62 -0.73
C PHE A 185 8.19 10.14 -0.84
N SER A 186 7.83 10.66 -2.00
CA SER A 186 7.81 12.10 -2.29
C SER A 186 6.43 12.74 -2.13
N THR A 187 5.37 11.92 -2.11
CA THR A 187 3.99 12.40 -1.98
C THR A 187 3.27 11.62 -0.89
N VAL A 188 2.70 12.33 0.06
CA VAL A 188 1.93 11.75 1.19
C VAL A 188 0.51 12.25 1.15
N LEU A 189 -0.45 11.35 1.01
CA LEU A 189 -1.87 11.66 1.13
C LEU A 189 -2.30 11.56 2.60
N ILE A 190 -2.96 12.59 3.08
CA ILE A 190 -3.51 12.67 4.43
C ILE A 190 -4.98 13.10 4.40
N PRO A 191 -5.75 12.85 5.46
CA PRO A 191 -7.12 13.35 5.56
C PRO A 191 -7.19 14.88 5.50
N GLN A 192 -8.25 15.39 4.87
CA GLN A 192 -8.50 16.82 4.74
C GLN A 192 -8.53 17.54 6.09
N GLY A 193 -7.95 18.75 6.14
CA GLY A 193 -7.89 19.60 7.33
C GLY A 193 -6.83 19.20 8.34
N GLN A 194 -5.94 18.26 8.02
CA GLN A 194 -4.90 17.80 8.95
C GLN A 194 -3.50 18.34 8.66
N THR A 195 -3.29 19.12 7.62
CA THR A 195 -1.99 19.78 7.38
C THR A 195 -1.65 20.74 8.52
N LYS A 196 -2.66 21.44 9.02
CA LYS A 196 -2.51 22.35 10.16
C LYS A 196 -3.66 22.18 11.14
N THR A 197 -3.33 21.83 12.38
CA THR A 197 -4.25 21.62 13.48
C THR A 197 -3.80 22.41 14.71
N ARG A 198 -4.39 22.14 15.88
CA ARG A 198 -3.90 22.67 17.15
C ARG A 198 -2.60 22.00 17.62
N ASP A 199 -2.42 20.74 17.22
CA ASP A 199 -1.34 19.88 17.72
C ASP A 199 -0.08 19.96 16.84
N TRP A 200 -0.23 20.33 15.55
CA TRP A 200 0.88 20.45 14.61
C TRP A 200 0.59 21.37 13.43
N ASP A 201 1.68 21.86 12.82
CA ASP A 201 1.73 22.42 11.48
C ASP A 201 2.74 21.58 10.67
N LEU A 202 2.26 20.88 9.66
CA LEU A 202 3.08 19.96 8.86
C LEU A 202 3.85 20.67 7.74
N SER A 203 3.54 21.94 7.45
CA SER A 203 4.13 22.64 6.30
C SER A 203 5.66 22.80 6.40
N PRO A 204 6.22 23.24 7.54
CA PRO A 204 7.68 23.32 7.67
C PRO A 204 8.35 21.95 7.58
N LEU A 205 7.74 20.93 8.19
CA LEU A 205 8.26 19.57 8.16
C LEU A 205 8.29 19.00 6.75
N ALA A 206 7.22 19.25 5.97
CA ALA A 206 7.13 18.80 4.58
C ALA A 206 8.19 19.46 3.69
N GLU A 207 8.45 20.76 3.91
CA GLU A 207 9.49 21.51 3.21
C GLU A 207 10.90 20.96 3.53
N ASP A 208 11.22 20.79 4.80
CA ASP A 208 12.49 20.26 5.27
C ASP A 208 12.79 18.86 4.71
N LEU A 209 11.77 18.00 4.66
CA LEU A 209 11.85 16.63 4.17
C LEU A 209 11.68 16.51 2.64
N ARG A 210 11.34 17.60 1.94
CA ARG A 210 11.04 17.63 0.51
C ARG A 210 9.93 16.66 0.11
N VAL A 211 8.88 16.61 0.94
CA VAL A 211 7.70 15.77 0.73
C VAL A 211 6.51 16.67 0.38
N THR A 212 5.75 16.30 -0.63
CA THR A 212 4.49 16.95 -0.96
C THR A 212 3.35 16.34 -0.15
N ILE A 213 2.68 17.13 0.67
CA ILE A 213 1.47 16.71 1.39
C ILE A 213 0.25 17.05 0.53
N VAL A 214 -0.64 16.09 0.36
CA VAL A 214 -1.91 16.27 -0.37
C VAL A 214 -3.05 15.84 0.55
N GLU A 215 -3.94 16.75 0.84
CA GLU A 215 -5.16 16.44 1.60
C GLU A 215 -6.21 15.82 0.68
N VAL A 216 -6.90 14.79 1.17
CA VAL A 216 -7.97 14.09 0.49
C VAL A 216 -9.16 13.87 1.42
N SER A 217 -10.37 14.01 0.91
CA SER A 217 -11.62 13.88 1.67
C SER A 217 -12.41 12.62 1.33
N THR A 218 -12.17 12.04 0.16
CA THR A 218 -12.94 10.91 -0.36
C THR A 218 -12.02 9.81 -0.89
N LEU A 219 -12.56 8.58 -0.89
CA LEU A 219 -11.91 7.43 -1.51
C LEU A 219 -11.62 7.66 -3.00
N ARG A 220 -12.52 8.37 -3.72
CA ARG A 220 -12.31 8.73 -5.12
C ARG A 220 -11.09 9.62 -5.30
N GLU A 221 -10.98 10.71 -4.54
CA GLU A 221 -9.82 11.61 -4.59
C GLU A 221 -8.53 10.87 -4.25
N ALA A 222 -8.55 10.05 -3.19
CA ALA A 222 -7.40 9.26 -2.79
C ALA A 222 -6.98 8.28 -3.90
N TYR A 223 -7.93 7.59 -4.51
CA TYR A 223 -7.68 6.69 -5.62
C TYR A 223 -7.05 7.42 -6.82
N GLU A 224 -7.62 8.56 -7.24
CA GLU A 224 -7.10 9.34 -8.36
C GLU A 224 -5.65 9.79 -8.12
N ARG A 225 -5.33 10.18 -6.89
CA ARG A 225 -3.97 10.59 -6.51
C ARG A 225 -3.00 9.42 -6.44
N MET A 226 -3.45 8.24 -6.01
CA MET A 226 -2.59 7.06 -5.86
C MET A 226 -2.43 6.26 -7.15
N THR A 227 -3.34 6.38 -8.12
CA THR A 227 -3.30 5.58 -9.36
C THR A 227 -3.13 6.42 -10.61
N GLY A 228 -3.43 7.72 -10.57
CA GLY A 228 -3.51 8.58 -11.75
C GLY A 228 -4.73 8.26 -12.65
N LYS A 229 -5.70 7.49 -12.15
CA LYS A 229 -6.91 7.05 -12.85
C LYS A 229 -8.15 7.56 -12.13
N SER A 230 -9.28 7.52 -12.81
CA SER A 230 -10.61 7.79 -12.23
C SER A 230 -11.53 6.58 -12.41
N TYR A 231 -12.56 6.44 -11.56
CA TYR A 231 -13.58 5.40 -11.65
C TYR A 231 -14.98 5.96 -11.48
#